data_372649779690cd268bd31af8ec396912
#
_entry.id   372649779690cd268bd31af8ec396912
#
_cell.length_a   1.000
_cell.length_b   1.000
_cell.length_c   1.000
_cell.angle_alpha   90.00
_cell.angle_beta   90.00
_cell.angle_gamma   90.00
#
_symmetry.space_group_name_H-M   'P 1'
#
loop_
_entity.id
_entity.type
_entity.pdbx_description
1 polymer ?
#
loop_
_entity_poly.entity_id
_entity_poly.type
_entity_poly.pdbx_seq_one_letter_code
_entity_poly.pdbx_strand_id
1 'polypeptide(L)'
;EGAARSVGASHAPTTNVSHGGASHGNAYVGQTVGVQREPVRESTTISKPQPAPVYRHQGEDSPLPDLSLLDAPPATVETMSPETLEYTSRLIEKKLSDFGISATVVHAYPGPVITRYEIEPATGVKGSQIVNLAKDLARSLSVISLRVVETIPGKNLMGLELPNPRRQGVRLSEIIGSRVYVDA
;
A
#
# COMPACT_ATOMS: atom_id res chain seq x y z
N GLU A 1 3.87 -61.71 32.51
CA GLU A 1 2.41 -62.00 32.56
C GLU A 1 1.73 -60.72 32.06
N GLY A 2 1.05 -60.67 30.99
CA GLY A 2 0.36 -61.62 30.18
C GLY A 2 -0.56 -60.86 29.28
N ALA A 3 -0.61 -61.34 28.05
CA ALA A 3 -1.75 -61.42 27.14
C ALA A 3 -2.11 -60.18 26.27
N ALA A 4 -1.73 -60.29 25.09
CA ALA A 4 -2.32 -60.20 23.74
C ALA A 4 -3.83 -60.37 23.61
N ARG A 5 -4.42 -59.66 22.64
CA ARG A 5 -5.45 -60.08 21.62
C ARG A 5 -5.91 -58.82 20.90
N SER A 6 -5.64 -58.67 19.57
CA SER A 6 -6.17 -59.43 18.42
C SER A 6 -7.50 -58.87 17.87
N VAL A 7 -7.39 -58.36 16.63
CA VAL A 7 -8.27 -58.56 15.44
C VAL A 7 -9.57 -57.79 15.33
N GLY A 8 -9.75 -57.19 14.14
CA GLY A 8 -11.05 -56.74 13.63
C GLY A 8 -10.95 -55.92 12.38
N ALA A 9 -10.57 -56.53 11.25
CA ALA A 9 -10.83 -56.00 9.90
C ALA A 9 -12.30 -56.28 9.56
N SER A 10 -12.99 -55.34 8.93
CA SER A 10 -14.20 -55.60 8.15
C SER A 10 -14.50 -54.44 7.22
N HIS A 11 -14.18 -54.58 5.98
CA HIS A 11 -15.06 -54.72 4.79
C HIS A 11 -15.97 -53.53 4.50
N ALA A 12 -15.69 -52.93 3.34
CA ALA A 12 -16.62 -52.16 2.52
C ALA A 12 -17.73 -53.06 1.96
N PRO A 13 -18.85 -52.50 1.55
CA PRO A 13 -19.33 -52.82 0.21
C PRO A 13 -19.68 -51.60 -0.62
N THR A 14 -19.19 -51.62 -1.84
CA THR A 14 -19.69 -50.98 -3.06
C THR A 14 -21.14 -51.39 -3.31
N THR A 15 -22.01 -50.41 -3.55
CA THR A 15 -23.23 -50.66 -4.33
C THR A 15 -23.37 -49.58 -5.40
N ASN A 16 -23.17 -50.05 -6.59
CA ASN A 16 -23.47 -49.45 -7.87
C ASN A 16 -24.98 -49.61 -8.11
N VAL A 17 -25.72 -48.51 -8.29
CA VAL A 17 -27.08 -48.55 -8.84
C VAL A 17 -27.20 -47.52 -9.94
N SER A 18 -27.13 -48.00 -11.16
CA SER A 18 -27.59 -47.30 -12.38
C SER A 18 -29.12 -47.39 -12.49
N HIS A 19 -29.77 -46.27 -12.66
CA HIS A 19 -31.07 -46.11 -13.33
C HIS A 19 -31.02 -44.72 -13.95
N GLY A 20 -31.06 -44.50 -15.25
CA GLY A 20 -32.16 -44.89 -16.12
C GLY A 20 -33.03 -43.67 -16.38
N GLY A 21 -32.68 -42.90 -17.41
CA GLY A 21 -33.51 -42.19 -18.37
C GLY A 21 -34.69 -41.33 -17.86
N ALA A 22 -34.57 -40.01 -18.14
CA ALA A 22 -35.70 -39.24 -18.67
C ALA A 22 -35.20 -37.92 -19.27
N SER A 23 -35.12 -37.90 -20.55
CA SER A 23 -35.00 -36.74 -21.41
C SER A 23 -36.24 -35.86 -21.21
N HIS A 24 -36.05 -34.67 -20.66
CA HIS A 24 -37.02 -33.57 -20.84
C HIS A 24 -36.25 -32.44 -21.54
N GLY A 25 -36.46 -32.43 -22.86
CA GLY A 25 -36.09 -31.29 -23.69
C GLY A 25 -36.85 -30.04 -23.27
N ASN A 26 -36.15 -29.10 -22.70
CA ASN A 26 -36.66 -27.75 -22.56
C ASN A 26 -36.05 -26.90 -23.68
N ALA A 27 -36.88 -26.72 -24.70
CA ALA A 27 -36.58 -25.84 -25.83
C ALA A 27 -36.55 -24.41 -25.30
N TYR A 28 -35.34 -23.89 -25.09
CA TYR A 28 -35.16 -22.44 -24.97
C TYR A 28 -35.34 -21.83 -26.33
N VAL A 29 -36.51 -21.23 -26.54
CA VAL A 29 -36.76 -20.30 -27.64
C VAL A 29 -35.83 -19.12 -27.45
N GLY A 30 -34.80 -19.06 -28.29
CA GLY A 30 -33.90 -17.94 -28.36
C GLY A 30 -34.63 -16.69 -28.82
N GLN A 31 -34.98 -15.80 -27.90
CA GLN A 31 -35.22 -14.42 -28.24
C GLN A 31 -33.90 -13.74 -28.55
N THR A 32 -33.60 -13.60 -29.82
CA THR A 32 -32.58 -12.71 -30.33
C THR A 32 -33.06 -11.28 -30.02
N VAL A 33 -32.55 -10.73 -28.89
CA VAL A 33 -32.64 -9.29 -28.65
C VAL A 33 -31.70 -8.64 -29.64
N GLY A 34 -32.30 -8.07 -30.69
CA GLY A 34 -31.59 -7.25 -31.67
C GLY A 34 -30.99 -6.05 -30.95
N VAL A 35 -29.69 -6.09 -30.72
CA VAL A 35 -28.91 -4.92 -30.32
C VAL A 35 -28.92 -3.97 -31.50
N GLN A 36 -29.83 -3.00 -31.49
CA GLN A 36 -29.73 -1.85 -32.37
C GLN A 36 -28.46 -1.09 -31.99
N ARG A 37 -27.45 -1.25 -32.83
CA ARG A 37 -26.26 -0.39 -32.78
C ARG A 37 -26.70 0.97 -33.34
N GLU A 38 -26.89 1.93 -32.44
CA GLU A 38 -26.94 3.32 -32.84
C GLU A 38 -25.64 3.67 -33.59
N PRO A 39 -25.71 4.40 -34.69
CA PRO A 39 -24.52 4.83 -35.40
C PRO A 39 -23.75 5.78 -34.50
N VAL A 40 -22.52 5.35 -34.14
CA VAL A 40 -21.55 6.23 -33.51
C VAL A 40 -21.37 7.43 -34.41
N ARG A 41 -21.88 8.57 -33.99
CA ARG A 41 -21.57 9.85 -34.61
C ARG A 41 -20.09 10.13 -34.34
N GLU A 42 -19.29 9.87 -35.33
CA GLU A 42 -17.91 10.36 -35.40
C GLU A 42 -17.95 11.88 -35.48
N SER A 43 -18.00 12.52 -34.32
CA SER A 43 -17.66 13.92 -34.19
C SER A 43 -16.15 14.02 -33.95
N THR A 44 -15.37 13.66 -34.96
CA THR A 44 -13.97 13.99 -35.01
C THR A 44 -13.84 15.46 -35.37
N THR A 45 -14.18 16.32 -34.42
CA THR A 45 -13.70 17.70 -34.48
C THR A 45 -12.23 17.63 -34.08
N ILE A 46 -11.36 17.49 -35.05
CA ILE A 46 -9.94 17.73 -34.87
C ILE A 46 -9.83 19.21 -34.51
N SER A 47 -9.82 19.49 -33.21
CA SER A 47 -9.43 20.79 -32.69
C SER A 47 -8.01 21.02 -33.19
N LYS A 48 -7.81 22.05 -34.01
CA LYS A 48 -6.47 22.54 -34.32
C LYS A 48 -5.67 22.60 -33.01
N PRO A 49 -4.44 22.04 -32.98
CA PRO A 49 -3.63 22.15 -31.78
C PRO A 49 -3.53 23.63 -31.44
N GLN A 50 -4.11 24.02 -30.29
CA GLN A 50 -3.86 25.33 -29.74
C GLN A 50 -2.37 25.45 -29.51
N PRO A 51 -1.72 26.49 -30.00
CA PRO A 51 -0.31 26.70 -29.70
C PRO A 51 -0.16 26.73 -28.19
N ALA A 52 0.78 25.91 -27.68
CA ALA A 52 1.10 25.89 -26.26
C ALA A 52 1.33 27.37 -25.81
N PRO A 53 0.83 27.73 -24.62
CA PRO A 53 1.01 29.07 -24.10
C PRO A 53 2.51 29.38 -24.11
N VAL A 54 2.90 30.38 -24.87
CA VAL A 54 4.28 30.88 -24.91
C VAL A 54 4.46 31.70 -23.62
N TYR A 55 4.99 31.04 -22.58
CA TYR A 55 5.38 31.72 -21.36
C TYR A 55 6.52 32.67 -21.68
N ARG A 56 6.21 33.98 -21.82
CA ARG A 56 7.23 35.01 -21.88
C ARG A 56 7.81 35.18 -20.48
N HIS A 57 9.08 34.85 -20.33
CA HIS A 57 9.86 35.22 -19.16
C HIS A 57 9.83 36.74 -18.99
N GLN A 58 9.10 37.25 -18.01
CA GLN A 58 9.16 38.62 -17.55
C GLN A 58 10.07 38.65 -16.32
N GLY A 59 11.35 38.66 -16.53
CA GLY A 59 12.31 38.73 -15.44
C GLY A 59 13.72 38.58 -16.01
N GLU A 60 14.51 39.55 -15.71
CA GLU A 60 15.89 39.72 -16.12
C GLU A 60 16.68 38.44 -16.01
N ASP A 61 17.22 37.96 -17.14
CA ASP A 61 18.34 37.00 -17.27
C ASP A 61 18.31 35.67 -16.49
N SER A 62 17.17 35.23 -15.93
CA SER A 62 17.10 33.92 -15.34
C SER A 62 16.79 32.85 -16.40
N PRO A 63 17.65 31.82 -16.61
CA PRO A 63 17.39 30.73 -17.53
C PRO A 63 16.26 29.78 -17.01
N LEU A 64 15.80 29.97 -15.79
CA LEU A 64 14.79 29.13 -15.15
C LEU A 64 13.42 29.81 -15.11
N PRO A 65 12.31 29.05 -15.27
CA PRO A 65 10.97 29.58 -15.08
C PRO A 65 10.75 30.11 -13.66
N ASP A 66 9.90 31.13 -13.53
CA ASP A 66 9.53 31.70 -12.24
C ASP A 66 8.75 30.70 -11.40
N LEU A 67 9.03 30.65 -10.08
CA LEU A 67 8.34 29.78 -9.13
C LEU A 67 6.85 30.08 -8.99
N SER A 68 6.43 31.31 -9.33
CA SER A 68 5.01 31.72 -9.33
C SER A 68 4.14 30.97 -10.34
N LEU A 69 4.75 30.26 -11.30
CA LEU A 69 4.06 29.38 -12.25
C LEU A 69 3.62 28.05 -11.63
N LEU A 70 4.14 27.71 -10.44
CA LEU A 70 3.80 26.51 -9.73
C LEU A 70 2.64 26.75 -8.76
N ASP A 71 1.83 25.71 -8.54
CA ASP A 71 0.78 25.77 -7.55
C ASP A 71 1.34 26.10 -6.16
N ALA A 72 0.67 27.00 -5.45
CA ALA A 72 1.02 27.33 -4.07
C ALA A 72 0.81 26.12 -3.13
N PRO A 73 1.64 25.94 -2.10
CA PRO A 73 1.44 24.93 -1.09
C PRO A 73 0.13 25.16 -0.31
N PRO A 74 -0.52 24.10 0.22
CA PRO A 74 -1.71 24.24 1.02
C PRO A 74 -1.40 25.04 2.30
N ALA A 75 -2.34 25.93 2.69
CA ALA A 75 -2.15 26.80 3.84
C ALA A 75 -2.06 26.06 5.19
N THR A 76 -2.58 24.85 5.27
CA THR A 76 -2.59 24.01 6.49
C THR A 76 -1.97 22.66 6.23
N VAL A 77 -0.94 22.32 6.99
CA VAL A 77 -0.32 20.99 7.02
C VAL A 77 -0.89 20.23 8.21
N GLU A 78 -1.73 19.23 7.96
CA GLU A 78 -2.19 18.32 9.02
C GLU A 78 -1.05 17.35 9.39
N THR A 79 -0.38 17.59 10.50
CA THR A 79 0.55 16.62 11.07
C THR A 79 -0.18 15.62 11.96
N MET A 80 0.34 14.38 12.03
CA MET A 80 -0.19 13.40 13.00
C MET A 80 -0.01 13.91 14.44
N SER A 81 -1.04 13.75 15.27
CA SER A 81 -0.95 14.15 16.67
C SER A 81 0.06 13.28 17.43
N PRO A 82 0.73 13.83 18.47
CA PRO A 82 1.66 13.06 19.29
C PRO A 82 1.04 11.79 19.89
N GLU A 83 -0.23 11.85 20.29
CA GLU A 83 -0.95 10.70 20.86
C GLU A 83 -1.13 9.58 19.82
N THR A 84 -1.41 9.95 18.55
CA THR A 84 -1.51 8.97 17.44
C THR A 84 -0.17 8.34 17.16
N LEU A 85 0.91 9.11 17.20
CA LEU A 85 2.27 8.59 16.99
C LEU A 85 2.65 7.60 18.09
N GLU A 86 2.37 7.95 19.35
CA GLU A 86 2.65 7.09 20.50
C GLU A 86 1.80 5.81 20.48
N TYR A 87 0.52 5.92 20.18
CA TYR A 87 -0.36 4.76 20.04
C TYR A 87 0.15 3.81 18.95
N THR A 88 0.51 4.35 17.80
CA THR A 88 1.03 3.54 16.68
C THR A 88 2.38 2.91 17.03
N SER A 89 3.25 3.62 17.75
CA SER A 89 4.53 3.08 18.23
C SER A 89 4.32 1.85 19.12
N ARG A 90 3.45 1.94 20.10
CA ARG A 90 3.10 0.81 20.98
C ARG A 90 2.44 -0.35 20.23
N LEU A 91 1.61 -0.03 19.22
CA LEU A 91 0.99 -1.05 18.39
C LEU A 91 2.04 -1.80 17.55
N ILE A 92 3.04 -1.10 16.99
CA ILE A 92 4.16 -1.70 16.25
C ILE A 92 4.94 -2.65 17.16
N GLU A 93 5.32 -2.21 18.36
CA GLU A 93 6.05 -3.03 19.33
C GLU A 93 5.26 -4.31 19.69
N LYS A 94 3.96 -4.14 19.99
CA LYS A 94 3.09 -5.27 20.28
C LYS A 94 3.01 -6.25 19.12
N LYS A 95 2.84 -5.75 17.88
CA LYS A 95 2.75 -6.61 16.70
C LYS A 95 4.05 -7.34 16.40
N LEU A 96 5.19 -6.69 16.56
CA LEU A 96 6.49 -7.36 16.46
C LEU A 96 6.63 -8.45 17.53
N SER A 97 6.22 -8.18 18.76
CA SER A 97 6.21 -9.16 19.85
C SER A 97 5.28 -10.35 19.55
N ASP A 98 4.09 -10.11 18.95
CA ASP A 98 3.15 -11.17 18.52
C ASP A 98 3.80 -12.13 17.50
N PHE A 99 4.75 -11.64 16.70
CA PHE A 99 5.57 -12.44 15.77
C PHE A 99 6.88 -12.98 16.38
N GLY A 100 7.06 -12.85 17.69
CA GLY A 100 8.25 -13.34 18.39
C GLY A 100 9.48 -12.46 18.23
N ILE A 101 9.33 -11.21 17.79
CA ILE A 101 10.40 -10.23 17.64
C ILE A 101 10.29 -9.17 18.72
N SER A 102 11.29 -9.08 19.59
CA SER A 102 11.40 -8.00 20.58
C SER A 102 12.11 -6.81 19.95
N ALA A 103 11.44 -5.67 19.89
CA ALA A 103 12.00 -4.40 19.44
C ALA A 103 11.26 -3.24 20.12
N THR A 104 11.96 -2.12 20.29
CA THR A 104 11.40 -0.90 20.90
C THR A 104 11.40 0.23 19.88
N VAL A 105 10.33 1.03 19.82
CA VAL A 105 10.27 2.24 18.99
C VAL A 105 10.93 3.38 19.75
N VAL A 106 12.06 3.86 19.22
CA VAL A 106 12.86 4.94 19.85
C VAL A 106 12.39 6.31 19.38
N HIS A 107 12.08 6.45 18.08
CA HIS A 107 11.67 7.71 17.49
C HIS A 107 10.56 7.49 16.46
N ALA A 108 9.69 8.49 16.32
CA ALA A 108 8.69 8.58 15.27
C ALA A 108 8.81 9.92 14.54
N TYR A 109 8.98 9.88 13.23
CA TYR A 109 9.13 11.05 12.36
C TYR A 109 7.94 11.11 11.40
N PRO A 110 6.92 11.94 11.71
CA PRO A 110 5.80 12.12 10.83
C PRO A 110 6.20 12.93 9.59
N GLY A 111 5.88 12.40 8.41
CA GLY A 111 6.01 13.10 7.14
C GLY A 111 4.63 13.34 6.52
N PRO A 112 4.57 14.01 5.37
CA PRO A 112 3.30 14.34 4.72
C PRO A 112 2.58 13.11 4.12
N VAL A 113 3.31 12.10 3.72
CA VAL A 113 2.79 10.90 3.04
C VAL A 113 3.00 9.63 3.86
N ILE A 114 4.15 9.53 4.50
CA ILE A 114 4.57 8.41 5.34
C ILE A 114 5.06 8.91 6.70
N THR A 115 4.96 8.04 7.71
CA THR A 115 5.62 8.23 9.00
C THR A 115 6.70 7.16 9.14
N ARG A 116 7.92 7.59 9.51
CA ARG A 116 9.03 6.70 9.81
C ARG A 116 9.11 6.48 11.31
N TYR A 117 9.05 5.22 11.72
CA TYR A 117 9.32 4.77 13.08
C TYR A 117 10.71 4.15 13.13
N GLU A 118 11.59 4.68 13.94
CA GLU A 118 12.91 4.10 14.18
C GLU A 118 12.80 3.11 15.32
N ILE A 119 13.16 1.87 15.06
CA ILE A 119 13.09 0.78 16.01
C ILE A 119 14.49 0.29 16.38
N GLU A 120 14.65 -0.10 17.63
CA GLU A 120 15.83 -0.79 18.15
C GLU A 120 15.47 -2.25 18.37
N PRO A 121 15.97 -3.18 17.52
CA PRO A 121 15.80 -4.60 17.76
C PRO A 121 16.56 -5.06 19.01
N ALA A 122 15.97 -5.95 19.79
CA ALA A 122 16.64 -6.53 20.94
C ALA A 122 17.86 -7.37 20.53
N THR A 123 18.78 -7.56 21.46
CA THR A 123 19.98 -8.38 21.25
C THR A 123 19.62 -9.78 20.73
N GLY A 124 20.23 -10.19 19.62
CA GLY A 124 20.00 -11.49 18.98
C GLY A 124 18.94 -11.46 17.87
N VAL A 125 18.17 -10.38 17.72
CA VAL A 125 17.24 -10.21 16.60
C VAL A 125 18.01 -9.79 15.35
N LYS A 126 17.84 -10.54 14.25
CA LYS A 126 18.45 -10.19 12.95
C LYS A 126 17.53 -9.26 12.17
N GLY A 127 18.08 -8.22 11.55
CA GLY A 127 17.32 -7.29 10.70
C GLY A 127 16.52 -7.99 9.60
N SER A 128 17.09 -9.03 9.00
CA SER A 128 16.42 -9.84 7.97
C SER A 128 15.12 -10.50 8.46
N GLN A 129 14.98 -10.81 9.75
CA GLN A 129 13.74 -11.36 10.31
C GLN A 129 12.61 -10.31 10.22
N ILE A 130 12.92 -9.06 10.52
CA ILE A 130 11.95 -7.95 10.44
C ILE A 130 11.60 -7.66 8.98
N VAL A 131 12.59 -7.66 8.08
CA VAL A 131 12.38 -7.47 6.64
C VAL A 131 11.42 -8.54 6.08
N ASN A 132 11.63 -9.81 6.43
CA ASN A 132 10.80 -10.92 5.96
C ASN A 132 9.34 -10.83 6.48
N LEU A 133 9.14 -10.22 7.64
CA LEU A 133 7.81 -10.01 8.22
C LEU A 133 7.08 -8.77 7.69
N ALA A 134 7.67 -7.97 6.82
CA ALA A 134 7.10 -6.69 6.37
C ALA A 134 5.65 -6.82 5.86
N LYS A 135 5.34 -7.86 5.09
CA LYS A 135 3.99 -8.10 4.57
C LYS A 135 2.99 -8.50 5.66
N ASP A 136 3.40 -9.37 6.57
CA ASP A 136 2.55 -9.83 7.67
C ASP A 136 2.31 -8.72 8.68
N LEU A 137 3.35 -7.92 8.94
CA LEU A 137 3.26 -6.74 9.79
C LEU A 137 2.34 -5.67 9.17
N ALA A 138 2.44 -5.41 7.87
CA ALA A 138 1.54 -4.50 7.17
C ALA A 138 0.07 -4.94 7.32
N ARG A 139 -0.21 -6.24 7.12
CA ARG A 139 -1.54 -6.80 7.31
C ARG A 139 -2.02 -6.66 8.76
N SER A 140 -1.18 -6.95 9.74
CA SER A 140 -1.53 -6.88 11.16
C SER A 140 -1.77 -5.46 11.67
N LEU A 141 -1.15 -4.47 11.02
CA LEU A 141 -1.32 -3.04 11.27
C LEU A 141 -2.43 -2.42 10.40
N SER A 142 -3.09 -3.21 9.55
CA SER A 142 -4.16 -2.76 8.63
C SER A 142 -3.70 -1.65 7.68
N VAL A 143 -2.43 -1.67 7.25
CA VAL A 143 -1.87 -0.73 6.26
C VAL A 143 -1.67 -1.44 4.93
N ILE A 144 -1.73 -0.68 3.83
CA ILE A 144 -1.61 -1.23 2.46
C ILE A 144 -0.23 -1.84 2.23
N SER A 145 0.80 -1.21 2.75
CA SER A 145 2.18 -1.65 2.62
C SER A 145 3.02 -1.07 3.76
N LEU A 146 4.13 -1.73 4.06
CA LEU A 146 5.12 -1.28 5.01
C LEU A 146 6.50 -1.48 4.37
N ARG A 147 7.36 -0.48 4.48
CA ARG A 147 8.74 -0.57 4.03
C ARG A 147 9.68 -0.65 5.23
N VAL A 148 10.59 -1.61 5.19
CA VAL A 148 11.65 -1.74 6.20
C VAL A 148 12.94 -1.15 5.63
N VAL A 149 13.54 -0.22 6.35
CA VAL A 149 14.87 0.34 6.09
C VAL A 149 15.82 -0.32 7.09
N GLU A 150 16.59 -1.27 6.60
CA GLU A 150 17.42 -2.13 7.45
C GLU A 150 18.58 -1.36 8.12
N THR A 151 19.11 -0.36 7.44
CA THR A 151 20.25 0.41 7.95
C THR A 151 19.97 1.90 7.83
N ILE A 152 20.08 2.62 8.93
CA ILE A 152 20.03 4.07 8.97
C ILE A 152 21.46 4.58 9.17
N PRO A 153 22.01 5.39 8.26
CA PRO A 153 23.37 5.90 8.40
C PRO A 153 23.60 6.60 9.75
N GLY A 154 24.67 6.22 10.44
CA GLY A 154 25.04 6.79 11.73
C GLY A 154 24.21 6.33 12.93
N LYS A 155 23.29 5.37 12.78
CA LYS A 155 22.45 4.84 13.87
C LYS A 155 22.43 3.32 13.84
N ASN A 156 22.36 2.72 15.04
CA ASN A 156 22.11 1.28 15.18
C ASN A 156 20.62 0.98 15.29
N LEU A 157 19.83 1.60 14.43
CA LEU A 157 18.37 1.51 14.39
C LEU A 157 17.92 1.07 13.01
N MET A 158 16.74 0.47 12.94
CA MET A 158 16.03 0.17 11.70
C MET A 158 14.86 1.11 11.54
N GLY A 159 14.48 1.40 10.30
CA GLY A 159 13.31 2.23 10.00
C GLY A 159 12.13 1.39 9.54
N LEU A 160 10.95 1.65 10.10
CA LEU A 160 9.67 1.17 9.58
C LEU A 160 8.91 2.35 9.00
N GLU A 161 8.67 2.33 7.70
CA GLU A 161 7.94 3.40 7.00
C GLU A 161 6.51 2.94 6.74
N LEU A 162 5.56 3.60 7.41
CA LEU A 162 4.14 3.34 7.31
C LEU A 162 3.45 4.46 6.54
N PRO A 163 2.53 4.15 5.61
CA PRO A 163 1.72 5.19 4.96
C PRO A 163 0.78 5.85 5.95
N ASN A 164 0.67 7.16 5.87
CA ASN A 164 -0.27 7.89 6.71
C ASN A 164 -1.72 7.58 6.29
N PRO A 165 -2.67 7.53 7.25
CA PRO A 165 -4.10 7.38 6.94
C PRO A 165 -4.62 8.51 6.05
N ARG A 166 -4.16 9.73 6.30
CA ARG A 166 -4.41 10.92 5.47
C ARG A 166 -3.09 11.38 4.86
N ARG A 167 -2.97 11.22 3.56
CA ARG A 167 -1.78 11.65 2.81
C ARG A 167 -1.97 13.08 2.37
N GLN A 168 -0.94 13.89 2.51
CA GLN A 168 -0.92 15.26 2.03
C GLN A 168 -0.25 15.35 0.67
N GLY A 169 -0.79 16.22 -0.20
CA GLY A 169 -0.14 16.56 -1.45
C GLY A 169 1.06 17.48 -1.18
N VAL A 170 2.25 17.04 -1.55
CA VAL A 170 3.46 17.87 -1.50
C VAL A 170 3.58 18.61 -2.84
N ARG A 171 3.62 19.92 -2.80
CA ARG A 171 3.77 20.75 -4.00
C ARG A 171 5.26 20.96 -4.31
N LEU A 172 5.58 21.01 -5.61
CA LEU A 172 6.96 21.25 -6.05
C LEU A 172 7.47 22.61 -5.61
N SER A 173 6.59 23.64 -5.61
CA SER A 173 6.89 24.99 -5.10
C SER A 173 7.37 24.99 -3.64
N GLU A 174 6.79 24.11 -2.81
CA GLU A 174 7.18 23.94 -1.40
C GLU A 174 8.60 23.40 -1.25
N ILE A 175 8.97 22.44 -2.10
CA ILE A 175 10.31 21.84 -2.08
C ILE A 175 11.34 22.82 -2.57
N ILE A 176 11.13 23.41 -3.76
CA ILE A 176 12.09 24.34 -4.39
C ILE A 176 12.21 25.65 -3.60
N GLY A 177 11.10 26.13 -2.99
CA GLY A 177 11.10 27.32 -2.14
C GLY A 177 11.60 27.07 -0.72
N SER A 178 11.95 25.83 -0.35
CA SER A 178 12.46 25.53 0.99
C SER A 178 13.90 26.02 1.17
N ARG A 179 14.24 26.45 2.39
CA ARG A 179 15.62 26.84 2.74
C ARG A 179 16.62 25.73 2.48
N VAL A 180 16.24 24.47 2.72
CA VAL A 180 17.10 23.32 2.48
C VAL A 180 17.51 23.18 1.02
N TYR A 181 16.61 23.54 0.09
CA TYR A 181 16.91 23.51 -1.34
C TYR A 181 17.71 24.73 -1.80
N VAL A 182 17.38 25.92 -1.25
CA VAL A 182 18.04 27.19 -1.63
C VAL A 182 19.47 27.25 -1.11
N ASP A 183 19.75 26.63 0.05
CA ASP A 183 21.06 26.63 0.70
C ASP A 183 21.96 25.43 0.27
N ALA A 184 21.47 24.54 -0.61
CA ALA A 184 22.19 23.36 -1.11
C ALA A 184 23.02 23.66 -2.36
#